data_ed5d1e033da24fc02984d96dd99a6bc3
#
_entry.id   ed5d1e033da24fc02984d96dd99a6bc3
#
_cell.length_a   1.000
_cell.length_b   1.000
_cell.length_c   1.000
_cell.angle_alpha   90.00
_cell.angle_beta   90.00
_cell.angle_gamma   90.00
#
_symmetry.space_group_name_H-M   'P 1'
#
loop_
_entity.id
_entity.type
_entity.pdbx_description
1 polymer ?
#
loop_
_entity_poly.entity_id
_entity_poly.type
_entity_poly.pdbx_seq_one_letter_code
_entity_poly.pdbx_strand_id
1 'polypeptide(L)'
;ALSSAASDVYKRQSQKRLDSERYIANDFYIRARQILDNPPDKHNYAGWVSLMQHYGLPTRMLDWTQSPLIAAFFATETYRETPDTDACVWVLTPGLLNEKEGFGNCIYPIDADTTQEMLLPAFKHNHHNPELKNKILACSSTENNLRMYSQYSNFTVHNSLERLEDICDENMLYKIIIPSGRKQYFIESLRVFGISESFVYPDLDHISSDLKDSYGI
;
A
#
# COMPACT_ATOMS: atom_id res chain seq x y z
N ALA A 1 -5.07 4.94 -9.57
CA ALA A 1 -4.73 4.33 -8.28
C ALA A 1 -5.29 5.16 -7.14
N LEU A 2 -5.74 4.53 -6.08
CA LEU A 2 -6.50 5.15 -4.98
C LEU A 2 -5.91 4.72 -3.63
N SER A 3 -5.73 5.64 -2.68
CA SER A 3 -5.28 5.34 -1.32
C SER A 3 -5.93 6.28 -0.30
N SER A 4 -6.27 5.76 0.88
CA SER A 4 -6.81 6.55 1.99
C SER A 4 -5.72 7.09 2.94
N ALA A 5 -4.51 6.53 2.90
CA ALA A 5 -3.47 6.73 3.91
C ALA A 5 -2.24 7.53 3.44
N ALA A 6 -2.25 8.10 2.23
CA ALA A 6 -1.04 8.64 1.60
C ALA A 6 -0.31 9.75 2.37
N SER A 7 -0.98 10.51 3.25
CA SER A 7 -0.37 11.69 3.88
C SER A 7 0.31 11.43 5.23
N ASP A 8 -0.14 10.44 6.00
CA ASP A 8 0.34 10.27 7.38
C ASP A 8 1.55 9.34 7.52
N VAL A 9 1.71 8.41 6.61
CA VAL A 9 2.81 7.43 6.66
C VAL A 9 4.15 8.09 6.32
N TYR A 10 4.15 9.10 5.44
CA TYR A 10 5.37 9.75 4.94
C TYR A 10 5.94 10.86 5.82
N LYS A 11 5.15 11.49 6.67
CA LYS A 11 5.59 12.59 7.55
C LYS A 11 6.73 12.22 8.53
N ARG A 12 7.11 10.95 8.65
CA ARG A 12 8.05 10.44 9.65
C ARG A 12 9.29 9.74 9.10
N GLN A 13 9.58 9.80 7.81
CA GLN A 13 10.76 9.15 7.25
C GLN A 13 12.00 10.05 7.40
N SER A 14 12.67 9.95 8.53
CA SER A 14 14.03 10.45 8.69
C SER A 14 15.06 9.43 8.17
N GLN A 15 16.29 9.85 7.86
CA GLN A 15 17.42 8.97 7.51
C GLN A 15 17.57 7.80 8.51
N LYS A 16 17.33 8.04 9.79
CA LYS A 16 17.32 7.03 10.86
C LYS A 16 16.29 5.92 10.62
N ARG A 17 15.17 6.23 9.95
CA ARG A 17 14.12 5.27 9.63
C ARG A 17 14.48 4.40 8.44
N LEU A 18 15.13 4.95 7.42
CA LEU A 18 15.66 4.18 6.29
C LEU A 18 16.71 3.16 6.73
N ASP A 19 17.55 3.54 7.71
CA ASP A 19 18.52 2.60 8.30
C ASP A 19 17.82 1.52 9.12
N SER A 20 16.76 1.87 9.86
CA SER A 20 15.96 0.91 10.63
C SER A 20 15.21 -0.08 9.73
N GLU A 21 14.76 0.34 8.53
CA GLU A 21 14.11 -0.55 7.57
C GLU A 21 14.97 -1.75 7.21
N ARG A 22 16.28 -1.54 6.95
CA ARG A 22 17.21 -2.65 6.64
C ARG A 22 17.36 -3.65 7.78
N TYR A 23 17.45 -3.16 9.01
CA TYR A 23 17.52 -4.04 10.18
C TYR A 23 16.23 -4.85 10.33
N ILE A 24 15.08 -4.18 10.23
CA ILE A 24 13.77 -4.83 10.30
C ILE A 24 13.61 -5.86 9.18
N ALA A 25 13.95 -5.51 7.94
CA ALA A 25 13.82 -6.40 6.78
C ALA A 25 14.70 -7.65 6.92
N ASN A 26 15.96 -7.50 7.34
CA ASN A 26 16.86 -8.63 7.53
C ASN A 26 16.46 -9.50 8.72
N ASP A 27 16.05 -8.92 9.84
CA ASP A 27 15.56 -9.66 11.00
C ASP A 27 14.27 -10.42 10.67
N PHE A 28 13.33 -9.77 9.97
CA PHE A 28 12.11 -10.41 9.52
C PHE A 28 12.42 -11.58 8.56
N TYR A 29 13.28 -11.36 7.56
CA TYR A 29 13.72 -12.39 6.63
C TYR A 29 14.29 -13.62 7.36
N ILE A 30 15.20 -13.42 8.32
CA ILE A 30 15.83 -14.52 9.07
C ILE A 30 14.79 -15.31 9.86
N ARG A 31 13.89 -14.63 10.58
CA ARG A 31 12.89 -15.26 11.45
C ARG A 31 11.76 -15.91 10.65
N ALA A 32 11.23 -15.22 9.64
CA ALA A 32 10.11 -15.70 8.84
C ALA A 32 10.48 -16.99 8.06
N ARG A 33 11.71 -17.08 7.56
CA ARG A 33 12.18 -18.30 6.89
C ARG A 33 12.22 -19.55 7.80
N GLN A 34 12.23 -19.38 9.10
CA GLN A 34 12.22 -20.51 10.04
C GLN A 34 10.82 -21.08 10.30
N ILE A 35 9.78 -20.31 9.97
CA ILE A 35 8.38 -20.65 10.29
C ILE A 35 7.47 -20.77 9.07
N LEU A 36 7.87 -20.25 7.92
CA LEU A 36 7.08 -20.32 6.69
C LEU A 36 7.37 -21.61 5.93
N ASP A 37 6.33 -22.34 5.55
CA ASP A 37 6.45 -23.54 4.71
C ASP A 37 6.93 -23.21 3.30
N ASN A 38 6.46 -22.08 2.73
CA ASN A 38 6.82 -21.64 1.37
C ASN A 38 7.22 -20.16 1.39
N PRO A 39 8.43 -19.82 1.88
CA PRO A 39 8.91 -18.45 1.88
C PRO A 39 9.22 -17.97 0.46
N PRO A 40 9.13 -16.64 0.20
CA PRO A 40 9.62 -16.07 -1.05
C PRO A 40 11.07 -16.45 -1.34
N ASP A 41 11.46 -16.50 -2.63
CA ASP A 41 12.88 -16.70 -3.00
C ASP A 41 13.76 -15.62 -2.34
N LYS A 42 15.01 -15.97 -2.09
CA LYS A 42 15.98 -15.07 -1.44
C LYS A 42 16.12 -13.71 -2.14
N HIS A 43 16.00 -13.69 -3.47
CA HIS A 43 16.18 -12.50 -4.28
C HIS A 43 14.86 -11.87 -4.72
N ASN A 44 13.73 -12.42 -4.32
CA ASN A 44 12.42 -11.83 -4.52
C ASN A 44 12.18 -10.76 -3.43
N TYR A 45 12.81 -9.58 -3.57
CA TYR A 45 12.67 -8.48 -2.62
C TYR A 45 11.24 -7.96 -2.55
N ALA A 46 10.52 -7.93 -3.68
CA ALA A 46 9.11 -7.56 -3.73
C ALA A 46 8.26 -8.49 -2.86
N GLY A 47 8.40 -9.79 -3.02
CA GLY A 47 7.68 -10.78 -2.19
C GLY A 47 7.99 -10.63 -0.71
N TRP A 48 9.24 -10.35 -0.33
CA TRP A 48 9.61 -10.12 1.06
C TRP A 48 9.03 -8.83 1.62
N VAL A 49 9.07 -7.73 0.87
CA VAL A 49 8.50 -6.44 1.30
C VAL A 49 6.98 -6.51 1.38
N SER A 50 6.32 -7.14 0.41
CA SER A 50 4.87 -7.39 0.44
C SER A 50 4.46 -8.23 1.66
N LEU A 51 5.24 -9.26 1.99
CA LEU A 51 5.00 -10.08 3.18
C LEU A 51 5.18 -9.27 4.48
N MET A 52 6.22 -8.45 4.57
CA MET A 52 6.42 -7.53 5.71
C MET A 52 5.23 -6.61 5.90
N GLN A 53 4.75 -6.01 4.81
CA GLN A 53 3.62 -5.09 4.82
C GLN A 53 2.32 -5.80 5.21
N HIS A 54 2.11 -7.03 4.73
CA HIS A 54 0.97 -7.86 5.12
C HIS A 54 0.89 -8.07 6.64
N TYR A 55 2.04 -8.20 7.30
CA TYR A 55 2.13 -8.32 8.77
C TYR A 55 2.33 -6.98 9.48
N GLY A 56 2.04 -5.85 8.84
CA GLY A 56 2.02 -4.52 9.43
C GLY A 56 3.38 -3.89 9.71
N LEU A 57 4.45 -4.44 9.15
CA LEU A 57 5.76 -3.81 9.26
C LEU A 57 5.86 -2.60 8.33
N PRO A 58 6.49 -1.51 8.77
CA PRO A 58 6.69 -0.34 7.93
C PRO A 58 7.67 -0.64 6.79
N THR A 59 7.27 -0.34 5.57
CA THR A 59 8.07 -0.55 4.37
C THR A 59 8.15 0.74 3.53
N ARG A 60 8.98 0.72 2.48
CA ARG A 60 9.04 1.78 1.48
C ARG A 60 7.98 1.66 0.39
N MET A 61 7.03 0.77 0.53
CA MET A 61 5.89 0.67 -0.37
C MET A 61 4.67 1.37 0.23
N LEU A 62 3.89 2.00 -0.63
CA LEU A 62 2.58 2.52 -0.30
C LEU A 62 1.54 1.79 -1.14
N ASP A 63 0.48 1.33 -0.47
CA ASP A 63 -0.62 0.59 -1.08
C ASP A 63 -1.56 1.52 -1.85
N TRP A 64 -1.98 1.04 -2.99
CA TRP A 64 -3.01 1.63 -3.84
C TRP A 64 -3.99 0.56 -4.29
N THR A 65 -5.20 0.96 -4.63
CA THR A 65 -6.19 0.10 -5.27
C THR A 65 -6.65 0.67 -6.60
N GLN A 66 -7.04 -0.19 -7.54
CA GLN A 66 -7.71 0.23 -8.77
C GLN A 66 -9.22 0.43 -8.56
N SER A 67 -9.77 -0.03 -7.45
CA SER A 67 -11.20 0.04 -7.16
C SER A 67 -11.55 1.28 -6.33
N PRO A 68 -12.38 2.21 -6.84
CA PRO A 68 -12.85 3.34 -6.05
C PRO A 68 -13.69 2.91 -4.84
N LEU A 69 -14.38 1.76 -4.92
CA LEU A 69 -15.16 1.23 -3.81
C LEU A 69 -14.27 0.72 -2.67
N ILE A 70 -13.19 0.03 -3.00
CA ILE A 70 -12.19 -0.42 -2.01
C ILE A 70 -11.48 0.78 -1.37
N ALA A 71 -11.12 1.80 -2.16
CA ALA A 71 -10.53 3.02 -1.62
C ALA A 71 -11.49 3.76 -0.67
N ALA A 72 -12.77 3.84 -1.01
CA ALA A 72 -13.79 4.41 -0.14
C ALA A 72 -13.98 3.57 1.14
N PHE A 73 -13.89 2.24 1.06
CA PHE A 73 -13.91 1.37 2.23
C PHE A 73 -12.76 1.71 3.18
N PHE A 74 -11.50 1.67 2.71
CA PHE A 74 -10.34 1.99 3.54
C PHE A 74 -10.39 3.41 4.12
N ALA A 75 -10.92 4.38 3.36
CA ALA A 75 -11.08 5.74 3.85
C ALA A 75 -12.10 5.87 4.98
N THR A 76 -13.07 4.96 5.07
CA THR A 76 -14.21 5.06 5.99
C THR A 76 -14.32 3.94 7.01
N GLU A 77 -13.50 2.88 6.92
CA GLU A 77 -13.56 1.71 7.83
C GLU A 77 -13.42 2.09 9.32
N THR A 78 -12.59 3.09 9.64
CA THR A 78 -12.39 3.59 11.01
C THR A 78 -13.38 4.69 11.42
N TYR A 79 -14.55 4.78 10.81
CA TYR A 79 -15.49 5.89 11.04
C TYR A 79 -15.96 5.99 12.50
N ARG A 80 -16.03 4.86 13.22
CA ARG A 80 -16.42 4.83 14.65
C ARG A 80 -15.32 5.38 15.57
N GLU A 81 -14.05 5.23 15.17
CA GLU A 81 -12.88 5.68 15.94
C GLU A 81 -12.59 7.16 15.70
N THR A 82 -12.94 7.66 14.52
CA THR A 82 -12.68 9.04 14.07
C THR A 82 -13.94 9.74 13.57
N PRO A 83 -15.03 9.87 14.41
CA PRO A 83 -16.33 10.31 13.96
C PRO A 83 -16.34 11.73 13.41
N ASP A 84 -15.52 12.62 13.96
CA ASP A 84 -15.50 14.07 13.65
C ASP A 84 -14.42 14.46 12.63
N THR A 85 -13.66 13.49 12.11
CA THR A 85 -12.58 13.75 11.16
C THR A 85 -13.02 13.37 9.75
N ASP A 86 -12.85 14.28 8.80
CA ASP A 86 -13.08 13.97 7.39
C ASP A 86 -12.13 12.88 6.92
N ALA A 87 -12.64 11.97 6.09
CA ALA A 87 -11.82 11.01 5.38
C ALA A 87 -11.42 11.52 4.00
N CYS A 88 -10.43 10.91 3.38
CA CYS A 88 -10.07 11.26 2.01
C CYS A 88 -9.62 10.05 1.20
N VAL A 89 -9.84 10.14 -0.10
CA VAL A 89 -9.30 9.22 -1.10
C VAL A 89 -8.35 10.00 -1.99
N TRP A 90 -7.11 9.55 -2.06
CA TRP A 90 -6.13 10.06 -3.01
C TRP A 90 -6.25 9.31 -4.33
N VAL A 91 -6.20 10.04 -5.43
CA VAL A 91 -6.27 9.50 -6.80
C VAL A 91 -4.97 9.83 -7.51
N LEU A 92 -4.23 8.79 -7.90
CA LEU A 92 -2.94 8.91 -8.60
C LEU A 92 -3.09 8.46 -10.06
N THR A 93 -2.49 9.21 -10.96
CA THR A 93 -2.26 8.80 -12.36
C THR A 93 -0.85 8.21 -12.47
N PRO A 94 -0.70 6.87 -12.30
CA PRO A 94 0.61 6.26 -12.06
C PRO A 94 1.55 6.36 -13.27
N GLY A 95 1.03 6.36 -14.51
CA GLY A 95 1.85 6.53 -15.71
C GLY A 95 2.51 7.91 -15.78
N LEU A 96 1.78 8.97 -15.39
CA LEU A 96 2.34 10.33 -15.36
C LEU A 96 3.41 10.48 -14.26
N LEU A 97 3.22 9.82 -13.11
CA LEU A 97 4.24 9.78 -12.07
C LEU A 97 5.51 9.10 -12.61
N ASN A 98 5.39 7.93 -13.23
CA ASN A 98 6.53 7.21 -13.78
C ASN A 98 7.23 7.99 -14.89
N GLU A 99 6.49 8.67 -15.76
CA GLU A 99 7.06 9.54 -16.79
C GLU A 99 7.85 10.71 -16.18
N LYS A 100 7.29 11.38 -15.17
CA LYS A 100 7.97 12.45 -14.43
C LYS A 100 9.25 11.96 -13.76
N GLU A 101 9.22 10.78 -13.18
CA GLU A 101 10.36 10.15 -12.51
C GLU A 101 11.41 9.60 -13.49
N GLY A 102 11.15 9.64 -14.81
CA GLY A 102 12.06 9.21 -15.86
C GLY A 102 11.97 7.73 -16.21
N PHE A 103 10.92 7.03 -15.77
CA PHE A 103 10.67 5.62 -16.10
C PHE A 103 9.80 5.43 -17.35
N GLY A 104 9.30 6.54 -17.97
CA GLY A 104 8.34 6.50 -19.07
C GLY A 104 6.89 6.33 -18.60
N ASN A 105 5.94 6.59 -19.51
CA ASN A 105 4.51 6.52 -19.23
C ASN A 105 4.02 5.05 -19.30
N CYS A 106 4.48 4.22 -18.36
CA CYS A 106 4.11 2.82 -18.25
C CYS A 106 4.09 2.39 -16.78
N ILE A 107 3.40 1.29 -16.50
CA ILE A 107 3.33 0.68 -15.17
C ILE A 107 4.19 -0.58 -15.17
N TYR A 108 5.13 -0.66 -14.26
CA TYR A 108 6.00 -1.81 -14.11
C TYR A 108 5.34 -2.90 -13.25
N PRO A 109 5.52 -4.18 -13.59
CA PRO A 109 5.22 -5.26 -12.64
C PRO A 109 6.10 -5.13 -11.40
N ILE A 110 5.58 -5.53 -10.24
CA ILE A 110 6.34 -5.45 -8.97
C ILE A 110 7.60 -6.33 -8.97
N ASP A 111 7.60 -7.41 -9.76
CA ASP A 111 8.72 -8.34 -9.97
C ASP A 111 9.68 -7.94 -11.10
N ALA A 112 9.44 -6.82 -11.80
CA ALA A 112 10.36 -6.30 -12.80
C ALA A 112 11.72 -5.94 -12.19
N ASP A 113 12.81 -6.09 -12.96
CA ASP A 113 14.18 -5.80 -12.52
C ASP A 113 14.32 -4.40 -11.93
N THR A 114 13.72 -3.38 -12.58
CA THR A 114 13.72 -1.99 -12.09
C THR A 114 13.09 -1.88 -10.71
N THR A 115 11.95 -2.56 -10.47
CA THR A 115 11.27 -2.55 -9.18
C THR A 115 12.11 -3.28 -8.12
N GLN A 116 12.72 -4.41 -8.47
CA GLN A 116 13.63 -5.14 -7.58
C GLN A 116 14.84 -4.29 -7.19
N GLU A 117 15.43 -3.53 -8.13
CA GLU A 117 16.51 -2.59 -7.84
C GLU A 117 16.06 -1.44 -6.92
N MET A 118 14.84 -0.93 -7.08
CA MET A 118 14.24 0.06 -6.18
C MET A 118 14.07 -0.47 -4.74
N LEU A 119 13.78 -1.76 -4.58
CA LEU A 119 13.59 -2.41 -3.28
C LEU A 119 14.90 -2.86 -2.62
N LEU A 120 15.95 -3.04 -3.40
CA LEU A 120 17.24 -3.56 -2.95
C LEU A 120 17.84 -2.81 -1.72
N PRO A 121 17.76 -1.47 -1.62
CA PRO A 121 18.27 -0.74 -0.47
C PRO A 121 17.58 -1.07 0.86
N ALA A 122 16.38 -1.68 0.85
CA ALA A 122 15.73 -2.17 2.06
C ALA A 122 16.42 -3.42 2.66
N PHE A 123 17.25 -4.13 1.88
CA PHE A 123 17.90 -5.36 2.31
C PHE A 123 19.43 -5.27 2.34
N LYS A 124 20.03 -4.48 1.45
CA LYS A 124 21.49 -4.42 1.27
C LYS A 124 22.05 -3.03 1.55
N HIS A 125 23.12 -2.99 2.34
CA HIS A 125 23.92 -1.78 2.55
C HIS A 125 24.79 -1.52 1.32
N ASN A 126 25.00 -0.26 0.95
CA ASN A 126 25.87 0.17 -0.16
C ASN A 126 25.47 -0.28 -1.58
N HIS A 127 24.27 -0.81 -1.75
CA HIS A 127 23.70 -1.07 -3.06
C HIS A 127 22.71 0.05 -3.42
N HIS A 128 23.23 1.19 -3.81
CA HIS A 128 22.44 2.29 -4.34
C HIS A 128 22.80 2.47 -5.80
N ASN A 129 21.85 2.23 -6.68
CA ASN A 129 21.91 2.76 -8.03
C ASN A 129 21.69 4.27 -7.91
N PRO A 130 22.68 5.13 -8.29
CA PRO A 130 22.55 6.58 -8.13
C PRO A 130 21.38 7.16 -8.94
N GLU A 131 21.01 6.52 -10.04
CA GLU A 131 19.90 6.94 -10.92
C GLU A 131 18.53 6.69 -10.27
N LEU A 132 18.44 5.72 -9.34
CA LEU A 132 17.21 5.38 -8.61
C LEU A 132 17.12 6.07 -7.26
N LYS A 133 18.15 6.83 -6.87
CA LYS A 133 18.14 7.59 -5.62
C LYS A 133 17.11 8.72 -5.71
N ASN A 134 16.32 8.87 -4.66
CA ASN A 134 15.25 9.86 -4.55
C ASN A 134 14.14 9.72 -5.62
N LYS A 135 13.98 8.53 -6.20
CA LYS A 135 12.92 8.22 -7.15
C LYS A 135 11.72 7.54 -6.49
N ILE A 136 10.56 7.69 -7.11
CA ILE A 136 9.34 6.98 -6.77
C ILE A 136 8.85 6.26 -8.02
N LEU A 137 8.51 4.97 -7.89
CA LEU A 137 8.06 4.13 -8.99
C LEU A 137 6.68 3.57 -8.68
N ALA A 138 5.71 3.82 -9.55
CA ALA A 138 4.41 3.17 -9.49
C ALA A 138 4.48 1.81 -10.21
N CYS A 139 4.00 0.76 -9.54
CA CYS A 139 4.04 -0.61 -10.05
C CYS A 139 2.74 -1.37 -9.74
N SER A 140 2.47 -2.41 -10.53
CA SER A 140 1.33 -3.30 -10.37
C SER A 140 1.71 -4.56 -9.61
N SER A 141 0.79 -5.08 -8.80
CA SER A 141 0.96 -6.39 -8.17
C SER A 141 0.95 -7.51 -9.21
N THR A 142 1.84 -8.48 -9.05
CA THR A 142 1.85 -9.76 -9.79
C THR A 142 1.67 -10.96 -8.87
N GLU A 143 1.49 -10.73 -7.56
CA GLU A 143 1.41 -11.80 -6.57
C GLU A 143 0.02 -12.45 -6.49
N ASN A 144 0.01 -13.78 -6.39
CA ASN A 144 -1.21 -14.61 -6.26
C ASN A 144 -1.66 -14.72 -4.79
N ASN A 145 -1.91 -13.59 -4.13
CA ASN A 145 -2.46 -13.56 -2.78
C ASN A 145 -3.92 -13.13 -2.86
N LEU A 146 -4.84 -13.88 -2.23
CA LEU A 146 -6.28 -13.60 -2.21
C LEU A 146 -6.59 -12.18 -1.76
N ARG A 147 -5.90 -11.68 -0.73
CA ARG A 147 -6.08 -10.32 -0.21
C ARG A 147 -5.64 -9.27 -1.24
N MET A 148 -4.51 -9.45 -1.90
CA MET A 148 -4.08 -8.53 -2.96
C MET A 148 -5.03 -8.54 -4.15
N TYR A 149 -5.57 -9.71 -4.48
CA TYR A 149 -6.57 -9.85 -5.54
C TYR A 149 -7.89 -9.16 -5.17
N SER A 150 -8.45 -9.42 -3.98
CA SER A 150 -9.71 -8.79 -3.52
C SER A 150 -9.60 -7.28 -3.40
N GLN A 151 -8.43 -6.77 -3.02
CA GLN A 151 -8.16 -5.34 -2.89
C GLN A 151 -7.75 -4.65 -4.19
N TYR A 152 -7.58 -5.38 -5.31
CA TYR A 152 -7.05 -4.82 -6.58
C TYR A 152 -5.76 -4.02 -6.38
N SER A 153 -4.83 -4.62 -5.62
CA SER A 153 -3.65 -3.95 -5.08
C SER A 153 -2.65 -3.53 -6.15
N ASN A 154 -2.11 -2.33 -5.97
CA ASN A 154 -0.95 -1.79 -6.66
C ASN A 154 -0.07 -1.07 -5.64
N PHE A 155 1.10 -0.61 -6.06
CA PHE A 155 2.07 -0.03 -5.15
C PHE A 155 2.76 1.18 -5.76
N THR A 156 3.25 2.07 -4.89
CA THR A 156 4.37 2.95 -5.22
C THR A 156 5.54 2.60 -4.32
N VAL A 157 6.73 2.43 -4.93
CA VAL A 157 7.99 2.15 -4.23
C VAL A 157 8.78 3.45 -4.11
N HIS A 158 9.20 3.78 -2.91
CA HIS A 158 9.79 5.09 -2.62
C HIS A 158 11.26 4.97 -2.19
N ASN A 159 12.16 5.49 -2.99
CA ASN A 159 13.54 5.80 -2.61
C ASN A 159 13.71 7.28 -2.23
N SER A 160 12.61 8.06 -2.24
CA SER A 160 12.55 9.45 -1.84
C SER A 160 11.93 9.61 -0.46
N LEU A 161 12.32 10.66 0.25
CA LEU A 161 11.68 11.12 1.50
C LEU A 161 10.63 12.21 1.22
N GLU A 162 10.49 12.64 -0.02
CA GLU A 162 9.50 13.62 -0.43
C GLU A 162 8.11 12.98 -0.46
N ARG A 163 7.10 13.76 -0.11
CA ARG A 163 5.71 13.32 -0.20
C ARG A 163 5.23 13.42 -1.64
N LEU A 164 4.33 12.52 -2.04
CA LEU A 164 3.71 12.60 -3.37
C LEU A 164 3.01 13.94 -3.61
N GLU A 165 2.40 14.51 -2.57
CA GLU A 165 1.74 15.82 -2.62
C GLU A 165 2.70 16.97 -2.95
N ASP A 166 3.97 16.85 -2.61
CA ASP A 166 4.98 17.89 -2.84
C ASP A 166 5.59 17.78 -4.26
N ILE A 167 5.54 16.60 -4.85
CA ILE A 167 6.15 16.33 -6.16
C ILE A 167 5.15 16.20 -7.31
N CYS A 168 3.89 15.88 -7.03
CA CYS A 168 2.85 15.70 -8.04
C CYS A 168 2.06 17.00 -8.24
N ASP A 169 1.67 17.28 -9.48
CA ASP A 169 0.69 18.31 -9.80
C ASP A 169 -0.75 17.74 -9.77
N GLU A 170 -1.75 18.60 -9.97
CA GLU A 170 -3.17 18.25 -9.92
C GLU A 170 -3.61 17.24 -11.00
N ASN A 171 -2.85 17.08 -12.09
CA ASN A 171 -3.12 16.06 -13.11
C ASN A 171 -2.60 14.67 -12.71
N MET A 172 -1.59 14.64 -11.85
CA MET A 172 -0.96 13.41 -11.36
C MET A 172 -1.58 12.89 -10.07
N LEU A 173 -1.86 13.80 -9.12
CA LEU A 173 -2.37 13.43 -7.80
C LEU A 173 -3.42 14.45 -7.35
N TYR A 174 -4.62 13.96 -7.04
CA TYR A 174 -5.66 14.78 -6.43
C TYR A 174 -6.39 14.06 -5.31
N LYS A 175 -7.15 14.81 -4.53
CA LYS A 175 -7.77 14.34 -3.29
C LYS A 175 -9.28 14.53 -3.35
N ILE A 176 -10.00 13.46 -3.03
CA ILE A 176 -11.46 13.46 -2.85
C ILE A 176 -11.73 13.43 -1.35
N ILE A 177 -12.45 14.43 -0.84
CA ILE A 177 -12.82 14.50 0.59
C ILE A 177 -14.16 13.80 0.79
N ILE A 178 -14.23 12.97 1.82
CA ILE A 178 -15.45 12.36 2.34
C ILE A 178 -15.71 13.03 3.70
N PRO A 179 -16.75 13.89 3.80
CA PRO A 179 -17.08 14.57 5.06
C PRO A 179 -17.36 13.56 6.18
N SER A 180 -16.94 13.89 7.38
CA SER A 180 -17.06 13.04 8.59
C SER A 180 -18.49 12.53 8.79
N GLY A 181 -19.50 13.39 8.66
CA GLY A 181 -20.92 13.02 8.78
C GLY A 181 -21.46 12.11 7.67
N ARG A 182 -20.66 11.77 6.65
CA ARG A 182 -21.03 10.87 5.56
C ARG A 182 -20.35 9.50 5.62
N LYS A 183 -19.36 9.30 6.46
CA LYS A 183 -18.58 8.05 6.51
C LYS A 183 -19.45 6.82 6.78
N GLN A 184 -20.36 6.89 7.74
CA GLN A 184 -21.28 5.80 8.02
C GLN A 184 -22.15 5.45 6.80
N TYR A 185 -22.70 6.44 6.12
CA TYR A 185 -23.49 6.23 4.91
C TYR A 185 -22.68 5.53 3.80
N PHE A 186 -21.39 5.88 3.67
CA PHE A 186 -20.50 5.21 2.71
C PHE A 186 -20.34 3.71 3.06
N ILE A 187 -20.05 3.36 4.31
CA ILE A 187 -19.89 1.95 4.75
C ILE A 187 -21.18 1.16 4.51
N GLU A 188 -22.34 1.72 4.88
CA GLU A 188 -23.63 1.04 4.65
C GLU A 188 -23.91 0.85 3.14
N SER A 189 -23.61 1.85 2.31
CA SER A 189 -23.76 1.75 0.87
C SER A 189 -22.81 0.73 0.25
N LEU A 190 -21.55 0.66 0.71
CA LEU A 190 -20.55 -0.28 0.23
C LEU A 190 -20.97 -1.74 0.50
N ARG A 191 -21.59 -2.00 1.65
CA ARG A 191 -22.16 -3.33 1.97
C ARG A 191 -23.26 -3.74 0.95
N VAL A 192 -24.10 -2.81 0.52
CA VAL A 192 -25.11 -3.07 -0.53
C VAL A 192 -24.46 -3.43 -1.87
N PHE A 193 -23.28 -2.86 -2.18
CA PHE A 193 -22.49 -3.22 -3.36
C PHE A 193 -21.61 -4.46 -3.18
N GLY A 194 -21.74 -5.18 -2.04
CA GLY A 194 -20.97 -6.39 -1.76
C GLY A 194 -19.54 -6.13 -1.26
N ILE A 195 -19.21 -4.89 -0.88
CA ILE A 195 -17.92 -4.54 -0.29
C ILE A 195 -18.09 -4.56 1.22
N SER A 196 -17.73 -5.68 1.84
CA SER A 196 -17.72 -5.90 3.28
C SER A 196 -16.31 -6.10 3.80
N GLU A 197 -16.14 -6.19 5.14
CA GLU A 197 -14.86 -6.50 5.75
C GLU A 197 -14.31 -7.83 5.26
N SER A 198 -15.13 -8.87 5.20
CA SER A 198 -14.72 -10.20 4.74
C SER A 198 -14.38 -10.26 3.24
N PHE A 199 -14.94 -9.36 2.42
CA PHE A 199 -14.55 -9.21 1.02
C PHE A 199 -13.15 -8.58 0.91
N VAL A 200 -12.90 -7.51 1.68
CA VAL A 200 -11.64 -6.77 1.64
C VAL A 200 -10.52 -7.52 2.36
N TYR A 201 -10.86 -8.17 3.47
CA TYR A 201 -9.97 -9.01 4.29
C TYR A 201 -10.50 -10.45 4.28
N PRO A 202 -10.09 -11.27 3.29
CA PRO A 202 -10.64 -12.62 3.10
C PRO A 202 -10.00 -13.63 4.07
N ASP A 203 -10.29 -13.48 5.35
CA ASP A 203 -9.89 -14.38 6.43
C ASP A 203 -11.09 -14.76 7.33
N LEU A 204 -10.90 -15.79 8.19
CA LEU A 204 -11.97 -16.34 9.01
C LEU A 204 -12.47 -15.38 10.10
N ASP A 205 -11.59 -14.50 10.57
CA ASP A 205 -11.94 -13.53 11.62
C ASP A 205 -12.93 -12.48 11.08
N HIS A 206 -12.64 -11.93 9.88
CA HIS A 206 -13.54 -10.96 9.23
C HIS A 206 -14.82 -11.62 8.71
N ILE A 207 -14.78 -12.88 8.22
CA ILE A 207 -16.00 -13.63 7.90
C ILE A 207 -16.87 -13.80 9.15
N SER A 208 -16.27 -14.15 10.29
CA SER A 208 -16.99 -14.29 11.55
C SER A 208 -17.61 -12.96 12.02
N SER A 209 -16.88 -11.84 11.84
CA SER A 209 -17.36 -10.49 12.16
C SER A 209 -18.58 -10.12 11.29
N ASP A 210 -18.50 -10.29 9.98
CA ASP A 210 -19.61 -10.01 9.06
C ASP A 210 -20.86 -10.86 9.36
N LEU A 211 -20.67 -12.12 9.73
CA LEU A 211 -21.80 -12.99 10.13
C LEU A 211 -22.45 -12.51 11.42
N LYS A 212 -21.69 -12.13 12.45
CA LYS A 212 -22.24 -11.57 13.69
C LYS A 212 -23.03 -10.30 13.41
N ASP A 213 -22.48 -9.38 12.63
CA ASP A 213 -23.17 -8.15 12.24
C ASP A 213 -24.48 -8.45 11.48
N SER A 214 -24.48 -9.45 10.59
CA SER A 214 -25.66 -9.84 9.79
C SER A 214 -26.78 -10.46 10.60
N TYR A 215 -26.44 -11.19 11.67
CA TYR A 215 -27.40 -11.84 12.57
C TYR A 215 -27.70 -11.05 13.84
N GLY A 216 -27.04 -9.89 14.03
CA GLY A 216 -27.26 -9.00 15.17
C GLY A 216 -26.78 -9.56 16.51
N ILE A 217 -25.69 -10.33 16.52
CA ILE A 217 -25.10 -10.98 17.70
C ILE A 217 -23.67 -10.50 17.94
#